data_537e7bc70f8700dc2a910d16abb067ef
#
_entry.id   537e7bc70f8700dc2a910d16abb067ef
#
_cell.length_a   1.000
_cell.length_b   1.000
_cell.length_c   1.000
_cell.angle_alpha   90.00
_cell.angle_beta   90.00
_cell.angle_gamma   90.00
#
_symmetry.space_group_name_H-M   'P 1'
#
loop_
_entity.id
_entity.type
_entity.pdbx_description
1 polymer ?
#
loop_
_entity_poly.entity_id
_entity_poly.type
_entity_poly.pdbx_seq_one_letter_code
_entity_poly.pdbx_strand_id
1 'polypeptide(L)'
;MSSDLYPAIGPRLARGEAVAKLKKPNGTHYNNGLIWVDGTDFYYKGNLVGTVKDSEKQMVSMGAYVLVWPDKRIYNTSTGEWKRVEKSWTQSAQATIGPTVSASTFIKIKCSGIGNEFAQGDGVEISGCTNSGMNKSAVIQSRDTDYIVVIGDVEKVFTQDAGLTIKRKAPDMDFMTELDNRVWGCSSKNHEVYACKLGDPCNWNCFEGISTDAYAATIGSDGDFTGAATHLGYVLFFKENMIHKVYGSKPSNIQINSYPARGVKKGCSRSLAIVNATLMYASCDGTVNGGKQAGAFFTRQRTEQF
;
A
#
# COMPACT_ATOMS: atom_id res chain seq x y z
N MET A 1 7.29 47.98 3.13
CA MET A 1 7.11 47.58 4.51
C MET A 1 7.91 46.33 4.77
N SER A 2 8.69 46.44 5.77
CA SER A 2 9.89 45.72 6.03
C SER A 2 9.67 44.23 6.30
N SER A 3 10.58 43.45 5.74
CA SER A 3 10.80 42.03 5.99
C SER A 3 11.05 41.67 7.46
N ASP A 4 10.95 42.64 8.36
CA ASP A 4 11.35 42.52 9.77
C ASP A 4 10.18 42.24 10.72
N LEU A 5 8.99 42.00 10.19
CA LEU A 5 7.79 41.68 10.99
C LEU A 5 7.87 40.33 11.75
N TYR A 6 8.82 39.44 11.39
CA TYR A 6 8.99 38.14 12.05
C TYR A 6 10.47 37.81 12.32
N PRO A 7 11.15 38.60 13.17
CA PRO A 7 12.56 38.33 13.49
C PRO A 7 12.79 37.03 14.25
N ALA A 8 11.74 36.42 14.79
CA ALA A 8 11.82 35.22 15.61
C ALA A 8 11.47 33.91 14.89
N ILE A 9 11.10 33.96 13.64
CA ILE A 9 10.88 32.74 12.84
C ILE A 9 12.24 32.25 12.34
N GLY A 10 12.93 31.52 13.19
CA GLY A 10 14.12 30.74 12.91
C GLY A 10 15.20 31.37 12.04
N PRO A 11 16.36 30.76 11.89
CA PRO A 11 17.35 31.26 10.96
C PRO A 11 16.71 31.29 9.58
N ARG A 12 16.59 32.48 9.02
CA ARG A 12 16.33 32.61 7.59
C ARG A 12 17.36 31.74 6.91
N LEU A 13 16.95 30.70 6.26
CA LEU A 13 17.81 30.01 5.30
C LEU A 13 18.40 31.11 4.44
N ALA A 14 19.71 31.25 4.49
CA ALA A 14 20.41 32.30 3.74
C ALA A 14 19.88 32.25 2.31
N ARG A 15 19.34 33.36 1.83
CA ARG A 15 19.03 33.53 0.43
C ARG A 15 20.37 33.44 -0.31
N GLY A 16 20.69 32.30 -0.83
CA GLY A 16 21.97 32.20 -1.51
C GLY A 16 22.17 30.89 -2.22
N GLU A 17 21.64 29.83 -1.67
CA GLU A 17 21.86 28.54 -2.29
C GLU A 17 20.52 27.81 -2.41
N ALA A 18 19.86 28.07 -3.54
CA ALA A 18 18.87 27.10 -4.01
C ALA A 18 19.64 25.83 -4.33
N VAL A 19 19.58 24.86 -3.42
CA VAL A 19 20.29 23.59 -3.53
C VAL A 19 19.89 22.83 -4.80
N ALA A 20 18.66 22.96 -5.24
CA ALA A 20 18.17 22.65 -6.58
C ALA A 20 16.76 23.22 -6.77
N LYS A 21 16.44 23.71 -7.95
CA LYS A 21 15.06 24.01 -8.33
C LYS A 21 14.47 22.76 -8.91
N LEU A 22 13.50 22.15 -8.23
CA LEU A 22 12.74 21.03 -8.77
C LEU A 22 12.01 21.50 -10.03
N LYS A 23 12.07 20.70 -11.09
CA LYS A 23 11.41 20.99 -12.37
C LYS A 23 9.91 20.69 -12.27
N LYS A 24 9.57 19.54 -11.68
CA LYS A 24 8.19 19.06 -11.52
C LYS A 24 8.05 18.21 -10.26
N PRO A 25 7.78 18.82 -9.09
CA PRO A 25 7.65 18.08 -7.83
C PRO A 25 6.40 17.23 -7.85
N ASN A 26 6.56 15.92 -7.96
CA ASN A 26 5.48 14.93 -7.98
C ASN A 26 5.18 14.31 -6.60
N GLY A 27 6.04 14.52 -5.63
CA GLY A 27 5.81 14.07 -4.25
C GLY A 27 7.04 14.26 -3.37
N THR A 28 6.80 14.37 -2.08
CA THR A 28 7.83 14.43 -1.04
C THR A 28 7.46 13.54 0.12
N HIS A 29 8.44 12.95 0.76
CA HIS A 29 8.26 12.08 1.92
C HIS A 29 9.51 12.11 2.80
N TYR A 30 9.38 11.68 4.05
CA TYR A 30 10.53 11.57 4.95
C TYR A 30 10.55 10.19 5.60
N ASN A 31 11.66 9.49 5.44
CA ASN A 31 11.96 8.26 6.17
C ASN A 31 13.48 8.16 6.36
N ASN A 32 13.95 8.50 7.56
CA ASN A 32 15.38 8.55 7.89
C ASN A 32 16.22 9.38 6.87
N GLY A 33 15.56 10.29 6.19
CA GLY A 33 16.11 11.17 5.16
C GLY A 33 15.02 11.67 4.22
N LEU A 34 15.29 12.79 3.57
CA LEU A 34 14.36 13.39 2.63
C LEU A 34 14.27 12.54 1.36
N ILE A 35 13.04 12.30 0.93
CA ILE A 35 12.67 11.64 -0.32
C ILE A 35 11.88 12.64 -1.16
N TRP A 36 12.16 12.71 -2.45
CA TRP A 36 11.33 13.47 -3.38
C TRP A 36 11.32 12.86 -4.77
N VAL A 37 10.32 13.22 -5.54
CA VAL A 37 10.19 12.87 -6.95
C VAL A 37 10.14 14.15 -7.76
N ASP A 38 11.06 14.28 -8.73
CA ASP A 38 11.11 15.39 -9.67
C ASP A 38 10.90 14.87 -11.11
N GLY A 39 9.71 15.08 -11.64
CA GLY A 39 9.28 14.47 -12.88
C GLY A 39 9.23 12.95 -12.75
N THR A 40 10.17 12.27 -13.40
CA THR A 40 10.30 10.81 -13.38
C THR A 40 11.36 10.30 -12.39
N ASP A 41 12.13 11.18 -11.78
CA ASP A 41 13.30 10.81 -11.01
C ASP A 41 12.98 10.74 -9.50
N PHE A 42 13.27 9.60 -8.89
CA PHE A 42 13.07 9.36 -7.46
C PHE A 42 14.41 9.51 -6.73
N TYR A 43 14.44 10.40 -5.77
CA TYR A 43 15.64 10.77 -5.01
C TYR A 43 15.50 10.40 -3.53
N TYR A 44 16.61 9.95 -2.92
CA TYR A 44 16.78 9.78 -1.49
C TYR A 44 18.06 10.43 -1.01
N LYS A 45 17.99 11.32 -0.01
CA LYS A 45 19.15 12.06 0.53
C LYS A 45 20.03 12.73 -0.55
N GLY A 46 19.42 13.25 -1.60
CA GLY A 46 20.13 13.91 -2.70
C GLY A 46 20.59 12.99 -3.82
N ASN A 47 20.54 11.69 -3.65
CA ASN A 47 20.99 10.72 -4.65
C ASN A 47 19.80 10.20 -5.48
N LEU A 48 20.00 10.08 -6.79
CA LEU A 48 19.07 9.43 -7.68
C LEU A 48 19.06 7.91 -7.37
N VAL A 49 17.89 7.37 -7.04
CA VAL A 49 17.69 5.96 -6.69
C VAL A 49 17.10 5.18 -7.86
N GLY A 50 16.14 5.78 -8.57
CA GLY A 50 15.44 5.11 -9.65
C GLY A 50 14.42 5.99 -10.34
N THR A 51 13.61 5.38 -11.19
CA THR A 51 12.62 6.10 -11.99
C THR A 51 11.20 5.60 -11.73
N VAL A 52 10.25 6.52 -11.88
CA VAL A 52 8.80 6.34 -11.76
C VAL A 52 8.09 7.01 -12.93
N LYS A 53 6.79 6.86 -13.06
CA LYS A 53 6.00 7.60 -14.04
C LYS A 53 5.90 9.06 -13.65
N ASP A 54 5.77 9.96 -14.62
CA ASP A 54 5.56 11.38 -14.36
C ASP A 54 4.11 11.65 -13.95
N SER A 55 3.83 11.48 -12.65
CA SER A 55 2.51 11.69 -12.03
C SER A 55 2.68 11.99 -10.54
N GLU A 56 1.65 12.54 -9.92
CA GLU A 56 1.62 12.70 -8.46
C GLU A 56 1.81 11.36 -7.73
N LYS A 57 2.58 11.38 -6.64
CA LYS A 57 2.91 10.20 -5.84
C LYS A 57 2.25 10.24 -4.47
N GLN A 58 1.69 9.09 -4.10
CA GLN A 58 1.41 8.74 -2.72
C GLN A 58 2.58 7.91 -2.18
N MET A 59 3.15 8.34 -1.08
CA MET A 59 4.25 7.63 -0.43
C MET A 59 3.90 7.35 1.02
N VAL A 60 4.16 6.13 1.48
CA VAL A 60 3.95 5.71 2.86
C VAL A 60 5.13 4.86 3.32
N SER A 61 5.52 5.03 4.57
CA SER A 61 6.58 4.22 5.18
C SER A 61 6.01 3.12 6.05
N MET A 62 6.66 1.96 6.02
CA MET A 62 6.50 0.88 6.99
C MET A 62 7.90 0.40 7.41
N GLY A 63 8.34 0.80 8.59
CA GLY A 63 9.73 0.63 9.01
C GLY A 63 10.70 1.30 8.03
N ALA A 64 11.68 0.55 7.51
CA ALA A 64 12.64 1.04 6.52
C ALA A 64 12.09 1.05 5.09
N TYR A 65 10.92 0.47 4.85
CA TYR A 65 10.33 0.42 3.54
C TYR A 65 9.52 1.69 3.24
N VAL A 66 9.68 2.20 2.03
CA VAL A 66 8.88 3.31 1.47
C VAL A 66 8.17 2.82 0.22
N LEU A 67 6.85 2.78 0.27
CA LEU A 67 6.01 2.42 -0.86
C LEU A 67 5.70 3.65 -1.69
N VAL A 68 5.70 3.52 -3.01
CA VAL A 68 5.48 4.60 -3.98
C VAL A 68 4.37 4.19 -4.95
N TRP A 69 3.22 4.84 -4.85
CA TRP A 69 2.05 4.64 -5.72
C TRP A 69 1.80 5.87 -6.59
N PRO A 70 1.22 5.68 -7.78
CA PRO A 70 0.67 4.45 -8.36
C PRO A 70 1.69 3.52 -9.04
N ASP A 71 2.99 3.78 -8.96
CA ASP A 71 4.02 3.00 -9.67
C ASP A 71 4.25 1.61 -9.07
N LYS A 72 3.69 1.33 -7.89
CA LYS A 72 3.85 0.06 -7.16
C LYS A 72 5.32 -0.31 -6.99
N ARG A 73 6.10 0.69 -6.57
CA ARG A 73 7.52 0.57 -6.24
C ARG A 73 7.71 0.57 -4.73
N ILE A 74 8.82 -0.02 -4.32
CA ILE A 74 9.24 -0.02 -2.93
C ILE A 74 10.74 0.26 -2.86
N TYR A 75 11.10 1.13 -1.93
CA TYR A 75 12.48 1.46 -1.60
C TYR A 75 12.77 1.08 -0.16
N ASN A 76 13.88 0.40 0.08
CA ASN A 76 14.35 0.11 1.44
C ASN A 76 15.47 1.09 1.80
N THR A 77 15.20 2.01 2.73
CA THR A 77 16.13 3.06 3.15
C THR A 77 17.36 2.54 3.91
N SER A 78 17.31 1.30 4.42
CA SER A 78 18.43 0.68 5.12
C SER A 78 19.38 -0.07 4.19
N THR A 79 18.86 -0.72 3.15
CA THR A 79 19.66 -1.52 2.22
C THR A 79 19.92 -0.83 0.88
N GLY A 80 19.15 0.23 0.56
CA GLY A 80 19.19 0.90 -0.75
C GLY A 80 18.48 0.11 -1.86
N GLU A 81 17.79 -0.98 -1.56
CA GLU A 81 17.09 -1.79 -2.55
C GLU A 81 15.89 -1.04 -3.14
N TRP A 82 15.84 -0.95 -4.47
CA TRP A 82 14.72 -0.39 -5.25
C TRP A 82 14.11 -1.47 -6.13
N LYS A 83 12.87 -1.84 -5.88
CA LYS A 83 12.21 -2.94 -6.60
C LYS A 83 10.73 -2.67 -6.88
N ARG A 84 10.11 -3.54 -7.65
CA ARG A 84 8.66 -3.58 -7.86
C ARG A 84 7.99 -4.37 -6.74
N VAL A 85 6.81 -3.91 -6.31
CA VAL A 85 5.93 -4.67 -5.43
C VAL A 85 5.31 -5.84 -6.19
N GLU A 86 4.87 -5.62 -7.42
CA GLU A 86 4.32 -6.66 -8.27
C GLU A 86 5.43 -7.50 -8.93
N LYS A 87 5.17 -8.79 -9.10
CA LYS A 87 6.00 -9.75 -9.83
C LYS A 87 5.16 -10.57 -10.79
N SER A 88 5.73 -10.97 -11.89
CA SER A 88 5.07 -11.80 -12.89
C SER A 88 6.06 -12.77 -13.49
N TRP A 89 5.66 -14.02 -13.50
CA TRP A 89 6.36 -15.09 -14.20
C TRP A 89 5.42 -15.69 -15.25
N THR A 90 5.94 -15.94 -16.43
CA THR A 90 5.23 -16.60 -17.53
C THR A 90 6.04 -17.79 -17.97
N GLN A 91 5.37 -18.89 -18.19
CA GLN A 91 5.96 -20.14 -18.60
C GLN A 91 6.79 -19.98 -19.89
N SER A 92 8.05 -20.42 -19.83
CA SER A 92 9.00 -20.38 -20.97
C SER A 92 9.43 -21.76 -21.47
N ALA A 93 9.11 -22.81 -20.70
CA ALA A 93 9.43 -24.21 -21.03
C ALA A 93 8.32 -25.10 -20.49
N GLN A 94 8.33 -26.39 -20.84
CA GLN A 94 7.37 -27.36 -20.33
C GLN A 94 7.36 -27.35 -18.79
N ALA A 95 6.17 -27.18 -18.20
CA ALA A 95 5.95 -27.28 -16.78
C ALA A 95 5.42 -28.66 -16.40
N THR A 96 5.86 -29.16 -15.25
CA THR A 96 5.30 -30.37 -14.63
C THR A 96 4.53 -29.95 -13.37
N ILE A 97 3.27 -30.35 -13.28
CA ILE A 97 2.36 -29.93 -12.21
C ILE A 97 1.75 -31.18 -11.58
N GLY A 98 1.80 -31.28 -10.27
CA GLY A 98 1.19 -32.41 -9.58
C GLY A 98 1.48 -32.45 -8.08
N PRO A 99 0.85 -33.38 -7.35
CA PRO A 99 1.03 -33.50 -5.91
C PRO A 99 2.48 -33.83 -5.54
N THR A 100 2.95 -33.29 -4.42
CA THR A 100 4.30 -33.55 -3.92
C THR A 100 4.50 -35.01 -3.52
N VAL A 101 3.45 -35.61 -2.98
CA VAL A 101 3.31 -37.04 -2.68
C VAL A 101 1.86 -37.46 -2.99
N SER A 102 1.62 -38.75 -3.15
CA SER A 102 0.26 -39.27 -3.44
C SER A 102 -0.78 -38.73 -2.46
N ALA A 103 -1.91 -38.31 -3.01
CA ALA A 103 -3.05 -37.72 -2.25
C ALA A 103 -2.72 -36.45 -1.42
N SER A 104 -1.65 -35.74 -1.77
CA SER A 104 -1.29 -34.48 -1.12
C SER A 104 -2.03 -33.30 -1.74
N THR A 105 -2.48 -32.38 -0.88
CA THR A 105 -2.97 -31.07 -1.30
C THR A 105 -1.84 -30.06 -1.62
N PHE A 106 -0.58 -30.41 -1.32
CA PHE A 106 0.59 -29.63 -1.73
C PHE A 106 0.96 -29.98 -3.17
N ILE A 107 0.74 -29.02 -4.06
CA ILE A 107 0.98 -29.17 -5.49
C ILE A 107 2.29 -28.49 -5.85
N LYS A 108 3.19 -29.25 -6.43
CA LYS A 108 4.45 -28.75 -6.98
C LYS A 108 4.23 -28.33 -8.43
N ILE A 109 4.60 -27.08 -8.73
CA ILE A 109 4.70 -26.56 -10.08
C ILE A 109 6.20 -26.44 -10.39
N LYS A 110 6.70 -27.28 -11.28
CA LYS A 110 8.12 -27.31 -11.66
C LYS A 110 8.26 -26.76 -13.07
N CYS A 111 9.04 -25.70 -13.20
CA CYS A 111 9.46 -25.11 -14.46
C CYS A 111 10.74 -24.29 -14.21
N SER A 112 11.64 -24.24 -15.21
CA SER A 112 12.92 -23.57 -15.05
C SER A 112 12.77 -22.12 -14.57
N GLY A 113 13.50 -21.76 -13.52
CA GLY A 113 13.60 -20.41 -12.96
C GLY A 113 12.38 -19.88 -12.21
N ILE A 114 11.27 -20.62 -12.15
CA ILE A 114 10.01 -20.15 -11.52
C ILE A 114 10.20 -19.71 -10.06
N GLY A 115 11.01 -20.43 -9.32
CA GLY A 115 11.21 -20.16 -7.90
C GLY A 115 12.13 -18.96 -7.63
N ASN A 116 12.84 -18.44 -8.62
CA ASN A 116 13.66 -17.23 -8.43
C ASN A 116 12.83 -15.96 -8.37
N GLU A 117 11.63 -15.98 -8.96
CA GLU A 117 10.75 -14.82 -9.03
C GLU A 117 9.99 -14.56 -7.73
N PHE A 118 9.73 -15.60 -6.93
CA PHE A 118 8.85 -15.51 -5.77
C PHE A 118 9.55 -15.93 -4.48
N ALA A 119 8.96 -15.54 -3.34
CA ALA A 119 9.39 -15.96 -2.02
C ALA A 119 8.34 -16.88 -1.38
N GLN A 120 8.77 -17.68 -0.40
CA GLN A 120 7.85 -18.40 0.46
C GLN A 120 6.94 -17.42 1.18
N GLY A 121 5.63 -17.69 1.22
CA GLY A 121 4.62 -16.83 1.80
C GLY A 121 4.08 -15.75 0.84
N ASP A 122 4.60 -15.64 -0.40
CA ASP A 122 4.01 -14.75 -1.41
C ASP A 122 2.60 -15.24 -1.79
N GLY A 123 1.62 -14.36 -1.72
CA GLY A 123 0.28 -14.56 -2.28
C GLY A 123 0.30 -14.29 -3.78
N VAL A 124 -0.02 -15.29 -4.58
CA VAL A 124 0.04 -15.23 -6.04
C VAL A 124 -1.28 -15.60 -6.67
N GLU A 125 -1.52 -15.10 -7.87
CA GLU A 125 -2.61 -15.52 -8.75
C GLU A 125 -2.04 -16.41 -9.85
N ILE A 126 -2.57 -17.62 -9.96
CA ILE A 126 -2.24 -18.60 -10.99
C ILE A 126 -3.29 -18.54 -12.08
N SER A 127 -2.88 -18.48 -13.32
CA SER A 127 -3.75 -18.43 -14.50
C SER A 127 -3.15 -19.18 -15.68
N GLY A 128 -4.01 -19.58 -16.62
CA GLY A 128 -3.58 -20.30 -17.83
C GLY A 128 -3.14 -21.74 -17.58
N CYS A 129 -3.41 -22.30 -16.41
CA CYS A 129 -3.24 -23.71 -16.15
C CYS A 129 -4.33 -24.52 -16.87
N THR A 130 -3.96 -25.63 -17.53
CA THR A 130 -4.92 -26.53 -18.19
C THR A 130 -5.85 -27.21 -17.21
N ASN A 131 -5.40 -27.46 -15.98
CA ASN A 131 -6.28 -27.82 -14.87
C ASN A 131 -6.91 -26.55 -14.29
N SER A 132 -8.20 -26.36 -14.55
CA SER A 132 -8.95 -25.17 -14.13
C SER A 132 -8.97 -24.94 -12.61
N GLY A 133 -8.89 -25.99 -11.81
CA GLY A 133 -8.83 -25.93 -10.35
C GLY A 133 -7.55 -25.25 -9.81
N MET A 134 -6.52 -25.17 -10.64
CA MET A 134 -5.29 -24.45 -10.32
C MET A 134 -5.33 -22.94 -10.68
N ASN A 135 -6.31 -22.48 -11.47
CA ASN A 135 -6.46 -21.07 -11.87
C ASN A 135 -7.14 -20.28 -10.74
N LYS A 136 -6.38 -19.97 -9.71
CA LYS A 136 -6.86 -19.31 -8.49
C LYS A 136 -5.75 -18.54 -7.77
N SER A 137 -6.14 -17.80 -6.75
CA SER A 137 -5.18 -17.26 -5.77
C SER A 137 -4.66 -18.38 -4.88
N ALA A 138 -3.37 -18.36 -4.61
CA ALA A 138 -2.69 -19.33 -3.75
C ALA A 138 -1.53 -18.66 -3.01
N VAL A 139 -1.06 -19.29 -1.93
CA VAL A 139 0.14 -18.86 -1.20
C VAL A 139 1.25 -19.86 -1.45
N ILE A 140 2.45 -19.37 -1.72
CA ILE A 140 3.62 -20.20 -1.94
C ILE A 140 4.09 -20.78 -0.60
N GLN A 141 3.94 -22.09 -0.45
CA GLN A 141 4.27 -22.82 0.78
C GLN A 141 5.78 -23.13 0.88
N SER A 142 6.41 -23.42 -0.25
CA SER A 142 7.85 -23.59 -0.37
C SER A 142 8.31 -23.34 -1.79
N ARG A 143 9.60 -23.13 -1.98
CA ARG A 143 10.19 -22.92 -3.29
C ARG A 143 11.63 -23.42 -3.36
N ASP A 144 12.10 -23.65 -4.57
CA ASP A 144 13.50 -23.78 -4.94
C ASP A 144 13.69 -23.11 -6.30
N THR A 145 14.88 -23.13 -6.89
CA THR A 145 15.18 -22.47 -8.16
C THR A 145 14.15 -22.77 -9.25
N ASP A 146 13.79 -24.04 -9.43
CA ASP A 146 12.97 -24.52 -10.55
C ASP A 146 11.58 -25.01 -10.14
N TYR A 147 11.15 -24.75 -8.91
CA TYR A 147 9.78 -25.07 -8.52
C TYR A 147 9.23 -24.15 -7.42
N ILE A 148 7.92 -24.12 -7.39
CA ILE A 148 7.14 -23.61 -6.25
C ILE A 148 6.15 -24.69 -5.81
N VAL A 149 5.74 -24.63 -4.54
CA VAL A 149 4.69 -25.49 -3.99
C VAL A 149 3.55 -24.59 -3.48
N VAL A 150 2.34 -24.94 -3.88
CA VAL A 150 1.10 -24.25 -3.47
C VAL A 150 0.07 -25.24 -2.99
N ILE A 151 -0.97 -24.80 -2.27
CA ILE A 151 -2.10 -25.64 -1.93
C ILE A 151 -3.08 -25.67 -3.12
N GLY A 152 -3.43 -26.86 -3.56
CA GLY A 152 -4.32 -27.09 -4.69
C GLY A 152 -4.96 -28.46 -4.64
N ASP A 153 -5.74 -28.73 -5.67
CA ASP A 153 -6.41 -30.03 -5.85
C ASP A 153 -6.06 -30.58 -7.24
N VAL A 154 -5.03 -31.42 -7.28
CA VAL A 154 -4.56 -32.10 -8.47
C VAL A 154 -4.24 -33.54 -8.09
N GLU A 155 -5.02 -34.48 -8.64
CA GLU A 155 -4.90 -35.90 -8.29
C GLU A 155 -3.66 -36.56 -8.92
N LYS A 156 -3.33 -36.19 -10.15
CA LYS A 156 -2.26 -36.82 -10.95
C LYS A 156 -1.32 -35.80 -11.52
N VAL A 157 -0.05 -36.17 -11.62
CA VAL A 157 0.96 -35.36 -12.29
C VAL A 157 0.60 -35.24 -13.78
N PHE A 158 0.69 -34.03 -14.29
CA PHE A 158 0.55 -33.73 -15.72
C PHE A 158 1.61 -32.73 -16.17
N THR A 159 1.76 -32.58 -17.47
CA THR A 159 2.65 -31.61 -18.09
C THR A 159 1.84 -30.62 -18.90
N GLN A 160 2.36 -29.40 -18.98
CA GLN A 160 1.80 -28.33 -19.79
C GLN A 160 2.93 -27.62 -20.53
N ASP A 161 2.76 -27.39 -21.83
CA ASP A 161 3.84 -26.86 -22.68
C ASP A 161 3.92 -25.33 -22.65
N ALA A 162 2.78 -24.66 -22.50
CA ALA A 162 2.71 -23.20 -22.50
C ALA A 162 1.45 -22.66 -21.77
N GLY A 163 1.40 -21.35 -21.54
CA GLY A 163 0.22 -20.62 -21.10
C GLY A 163 0.15 -20.34 -19.61
N LEU A 164 0.89 -21.05 -18.76
CA LEU A 164 0.89 -20.80 -17.31
C LEU A 164 1.51 -19.45 -16.99
N THR A 165 0.78 -18.68 -16.20
CA THR A 165 1.25 -17.38 -15.69
C THR A 165 0.98 -17.30 -14.21
N ILE A 166 1.96 -16.83 -13.46
CA ILE A 166 1.88 -16.64 -12.01
C ILE A 166 2.24 -15.19 -11.70
N LYS A 167 1.38 -14.50 -10.93
CA LYS A 167 1.55 -13.08 -10.64
C LYS A 167 1.35 -12.80 -9.16
N ARG A 168 2.27 -12.09 -8.54
CA ARG A 168 2.04 -11.39 -7.29
C ARG A 168 1.55 -9.99 -7.62
N LYS A 169 0.29 -9.70 -7.32
CA LYS A 169 -0.37 -8.43 -7.63
C LYS A 169 -0.43 -7.54 -6.39
N ALA A 170 -0.47 -6.25 -6.61
CA ALA A 170 -0.80 -5.24 -5.62
C ALA A 170 -2.02 -4.44 -6.11
N PRO A 171 -2.92 -4.01 -5.20
CA PRO A 171 -4.11 -3.26 -5.59
C PRO A 171 -3.75 -1.88 -6.15
N ASP A 172 -4.62 -1.34 -7.00
CA ASP A 172 -4.59 0.06 -7.40
C ASP A 172 -5.22 0.87 -6.26
N MET A 173 -4.43 1.74 -5.64
CA MET A 173 -4.86 2.53 -4.49
C MET A 173 -4.68 4.00 -4.75
N ASP A 174 -5.67 4.80 -4.32
CA ASP A 174 -5.64 6.26 -4.42
C ASP A 174 -4.91 6.89 -3.24
N PHE A 175 -5.17 6.38 -2.03
CA PHE A 175 -4.58 6.86 -0.78
C PHE A 175 -4.13 5.70 0.08
N MET A 176 -3.06 5.95 0.84
CA MET A 176 -2.45 4.95 1.72
C MET A 176 -2.09 5.56 3.06
N THR A 177 -2.08 4.73 4.10
CA THR A 177 -1.55 5.05 5.44
C THR A 177 -0.96 3.78 6.07
N GLU A 178 -0.23 3.92 7.17
CA GLU A 178 0.35 2.79 7.90
C GLU A 178 -0.24 2.72 9.30
N LEU A 179 -0.50 1.52 9.78
CA LEU A 179 -0.83 1.24 11.17
C LEU A 179 -0.42 -0.19 11.53
N ASP A 180 0.27 -0.34 12.65
CA ASP A 180 0.62 -1.63 13.27
C ASP A 180 1.32 -2.59 12.32
N ASN A 181 2.36 -2.11 11.61
CA ASN A 181 3.13 -2.90 10.63
C ASN A 181 2.29 -3.42 9.46
N ARG A 182 1.24 -2.70 9.09
CA ARG A 182 0.47 -2.91 7.87
C ARG A 182 0.32 -1.60 7.11
N VAL A 183 0.55 -1.65 5.82
CA VAL A 183 0.11 -0.58 4.94
C VAL A 183 -1.34 -0.82 4.59
N TRP A 184 -2.15 0.19 4.78
CA TRP A 184 -3.56 0.26 4.43
C TRP A 184 -3.75 1.16 3.24
N GLY A 185 -4.70 0.84 2.38
CA GLY A 185 -5.02 1.69 1.24
C GLY A 185 -6.46 1.55 0.80
N CYS A 186 -6.91 2.48 -0.05
CA CYS A 186 -8.26 2.48 -0.60
C CYS A 186 -8.25 2.75 -2.11
N SER A 187 -9.23 2.20 -2.80
CA SER A 187 -9.44 2.33 -4.24
C SER A 187 -10.84 2.83 -4.53
N SER A 188 -10.95 4.01 -5.12
CA SER A 188 -12.25 4.53 -5.60
C SER A 188 -12.77 3.73 -6.77
N LYS A 189 -11.88 3.27 -7.65
CA LYS A 189 -12.23 2.46 -8.82
C LYS A 189 -12.90 1.14 -8.44
N ASN A 190 -12.40 0.48 -7.40
CA ASN A 190 -12.91 -0.82 -6.95
C ASN A 190 -13.93 -0.69 -5.82
N HIS A 191 -14.08 0.50 -5.23
CA HIS A 191 -14.84 0.72 -4.00
C HIS A 191 -14.38 -0.20 -2.84
N GLU A 192 -13.08 -0.38 -2.72
CA GLU A 192 -12.48 -1.30 -1.76
C GLU A 192 -11.41 -0.64 -0.89
N VAL A 193 -11.20 -1.22 0.27
CA VAL A 193 -10.07 -0.95 1.15
C VAL A 193 -9.24 -2.22 1.31
N TYR A 194 -7.94 -2.03 1.48
CA TYR A 194 -6.96 -3.11 1.52
C TYR A 194 -5.99 -2.93 2.68
N ALA A 195 -5.46 -4.05 3.18
CA ALA A 195 -4.26 -4.05 4.01
C ALA A 195 -3.27 -5.12 3.51
N CYS A 196 -1.99 -4.80 3.52
CA CYS A 196 -0.96 -5.79 3.20
C CYS A 196 -0.86 -6.86 4.29
N LYS A 197 -0.16 -7.95 4.01
CA LYS A 197 0.23 -8.95 5.02
C LYS A 197 1.00 -8.26 6.15
N LEU A 198 0.79 -8.69 7.38
CA LEU A 198 1.50 -8.15 8.54
C LEU A 198 3.02 -8.28 8.35
N GLY A 199 3.71 -7.15 8.43
CA GLY A 199 5.16 -7.08 8.28
C GLY A 199 5.68 -7.20 6.84
N ASP A 200 4.82 -7.44 5.84
CA ASP A 200 5.24 -7.58 4.43
C ASP A 200 4.46 -6.65 3.51
N PRO A 201 5.01 -5.47 3.21
CA PRO A 201 4.33 -4.47 2.37
C PRO A 201 4.27 -4.84 0.88
N CYS A 202 4.90 -5.94 0.47
CA CYS A 202 4.83 -6.44 -0.90
C CYS A 202 3.68 -7.43 -1.12
N ASN A 203 3.04 -7.93 -0.06
CA ASN A 203 2.11 -9.05 -0.13
C ASN A 203 0.68 -8.60 0.19
N TRP A 204 -0.16 -8.51 -0.84
CA TRP A 204 -1.53 -7.99 -0.78
C TRP A 204 -2.60 -9.05 -1.08
N ASN A 205 -2.18 -10.24 -1.49
CA ASN A 205 -3.10 -11.31 -1.93
C ASN A 205 -2.81 -12.63 -1.20
N CYS A 206 -2.56 -12.56 0.10
CA CYS A 206 -2.29 -13.71 0.97
C CYS A 206 -3.49 -13.93 1.89
N PHE A 207 -4.25 -15.00 1.67
CA PHE A 207 -5.47 -15.34 2.38
C PHE A 207 -5.45 -16.82 2.75
N GLU A 208 -4.84 -17.14 3.89
CA GLU A 208 -4.71 -18.50 4.43
C GLU A 208 -5.62 -18.74 5.64
N GLY A 209 -6.34 -17.71 6.12
CA GLY A 209 -7.16 -17.75 7.32
C GLY A 209 -6.39 -17.52 8.61
N ILE A 210 -5.18 -16.95 8.52
CA ILE A 210 -4.33 -16.68 9.68
C ILE A 210 -4.29 -15.20 10.05
N SER A 211 -3.81 -14.90 11.26
CA SER A 211 -3.82 -13.53 11.81
C SER A 211 -2.92 -12.54 11.06
N THR A 212 -1.95 -13.04 10.32
CA THR A 212 -1.01 -12.21 9.56
C THR A 212 -1.44 -11.91 8.13
N ASP A 213 -2.53 -12.52 7.65
CA ASP A 213 -3.02 -12.38 6.28
C ASP A 213 -3.26 -10.94 5.85
N ALA A 214 -3.23 -10.72 4.55
CA ALA A 214 -3.75 -9.53 3.91
C ALA A 214 -5.27 -9.38 4.19
N TYR A 215 -5.80 -8.19 3.92
CA TYR A 215 -7.22 -7.91 4.08
C TYR A 215 -7.73 -7.11 2.89
N ALA A 216 -8.95 -7.39 2.47
CA ALA A 216 -9.68 -6.63 1.48
C ALA A 216 -11.17 -6.61 1.84
N ALA A 217 -11.82 -5.47 1.68
CA ALA A 217 -13.26 -5.32 1.89
C ALA A 217 -13.86 -4.26 0.99
N THR A 218 -15.05 -4.53 0.48
CA THR A 218 -15.84 -3.58 -0.31
C THR A 218 -16.51 -2.56 0.60
N ILE A 219 -16.50 -1.30 0.18
CA ILE A 219 -17.15 -0.18 0.87
C ILE A 219 -18.36 0.27 0.05
N GLY A 220 -19.56 0.03 0.56
CA GLY A 220 -20.81 0.28 -0.14
C GLY A 220 -21.28 1.74 -0.15
N SER A 221 -20.52 2.70 0.38
CA SER A 221 -20.89 4.13 0.34
C SER A 221 -20.55 4.77 -1.00
N ASP A 222 -21.35 5.75 -1.41
CA ASP A 222 -21.16 6.50 -2.64
C ASP A 222 -19.92 7.42 -2.61
N GLY A 223 -19.46 7.80 -3.78
CA GLY A 223 -18.38 8.76 -4.00
C GLY A 223 -16.97 8.16 -3.90
N ASP A 224 -16.02 8.94 -4.43
CA ASP A 224 -14.60 8.58 -4.42
C ASP A 224 -13.99 8.74 -3.05
N PHE A 225 -12.94 7.98 -2.75
CA PHE A 225 -12.08 8.26 -1.61
C PHE A 225 -11.32 9.57 -1.85
N THR A 226 -11.12 10.32 -0.79
CA THR A 226 -10.50 11.66 -0.82
C THR A 226 -9.28 11.79 0.09
N GLY A 227 -9.00 10.76 0.89
CA GLY A 227 -7.84 10.72 1.76
C GLY A 227 -7.80 9.47 2.64
N ALA A 228 -6.64 9.22 3.23
CA ALA A 228 -6.44 8.21 4.26
C ALA A 228 -5.49 8.75 5.33
N ALA A 229 -5.73 8.41 6.59
CA ALA A 229 -4.86 8.77 7.71
C ALA A 229 -4.95 7.75 8.84
N THR A 230 -3.87 7.60 9.58
CA THR A 230 -3.85 6.90 10.86
C THR A 230 -3.98 7.91 11.98
N HIS A 231 -4.93 7.70 12.88
CA HIS A 231 -5.18 8.61 14.01
C HIS A 231 -5.70 7.85 15.22
N LEU A 232 -5.10 8.10 16.40
CA LEU A 232 -5.45 7.47 17.68
C LEU A 232 -5.58 5.94 17.63
N GLY A 233 -4.66 5.27 16.90
CA GLY A 233 -4.66 3.81 16.76
C GLY A 233 -5.72 3.25 15.80
N TYR A 234 -6.28 4.08 14.93
CA TYR A 234 -7.25 3.67 13.92
C TYR A 234 -6.84 4.14 12.54
N VAL A 235 -7.19 3.36 11.54
CA VAL A 235 -7.15 3.79 10.14
C VAL A 235 -8.45 4.47 9.79
N LEU A 236 -8.36 5.63 9.15
CA LEU A 236 -9.48 6.42 8.66
C LEU A 236 -9.38 6.56 7.14
N PHE A 237 -10.44 6.20 6.44
CA PHE A 237 -10.60 6.46 5.02
C PHE A 237 -11.69 7.51 4.83
N PHE A 238 -11.39 8.53 4.05
CA PHE A 238 -12.26 9.67 3.85
C PHE A 238 -12.89 9.63 2.46
N LYS A 239 -14.18 9.96 2.42
CA LYS A 239 -14.91 10.46 1.25
C LYS A 239 -15.42 11.84 1.60
N GLU A 240 -15.97 12.62 0.65
CA GLU A 240 -16.39 14.01 0.96
C GLU A 240 -17.48 14.08 2.04
N ASN A 241 -18.39 13.09 2.10
CA ASN A 241 -19.52 13.09 3.03
C ASN A 241 -19.58 11.84 3.93
N MET A 242 -18.51 11.06 3.97
CA MET A 242 -18.44 9.83 4.76
C MET A 242 -17.03 9.62 5.28
N ILE A 243 -16.92 9.12 6.50
CA ILE A 243 -15.65 8.70 7.09
C ILE A 243 -15.79 7.23 7.49
N HIS A 244 -14.86 6.41 7.03
CA HIS A 244 -14.79 4.99 7.36
C HIS A 244 -13.67 4.79 8.37
N LYS A 245 -14.00 4.27 9.53
CA LYS A 245 -13.06 3.98 10.61
C LYS A 245 -12.87 2.48 10.73
N VAL A 246 -11.62 2.05 10.64
CA VAL A 246 -11.24 0.64 10.74
C VAL A 246 -10.86 0.31 12.18
N TYR A 247 -11.43 -0.77 12.69
CA TYR A 247 -11.16 -1.37 14.00
C TYR A 247 -10.62 -2.77 13.82
N GLY A 248 -9.85 -3.23 14.77
CA GLY A 248 -9.33 -4.59 14.79
C GLY A 248 -7.87 -4.65 14.38
N SER A 249 -7.23 -5.76 14.73
CA SER A 249 -5.80 -6.02 14.51
C SER A 249 -5.51 -7.22 13.61
N LYS A 250 -6.52 -8.05 13.37
CA LYS A 250 -6.43 -9.29 12.58
C LYS A 250 -7.54 -9.31 11.54
N PRO A 251 -7.33 -9.93 10.37
CA PRO A 251 -8.37 -10.04 9.35
C PRO A 251 -9.72 -10.55 9.87
N SER A 252 -9.71 -11.50 10.81
CA SER A 252 -10.92 -12.09 11.39
C SER A 252 -11.70 -11.17 12.33
N ASN A 253 -11.10 -10.10 12.85
CA ASN A 253 -11.78 -9.16 13.76
C ASN A 253 -11.79 -7.71 13.23
N ILE A 254 -11.37 -7.50 12.00
CA ILE A 254 -11.46 -6.18 11.37
C ILE A 254 -12.94 -5.84 11.13
N GLN A 255 -13.32 -4.66 11.58
CA GLN A 255 -14.63 -4.06 11.37
C GLN A 255 -14.44 -2.65 10.81
N ILE A 256 -15.30 -2.27 9.89
CA ILE A 256 -15.29 -0.95 9.27
C ILE A 256 -16.61 -0.26 9.58
N ASN A 257 -16.56 0.77 10.39
CA ASN A 257 -17.73 1.57 10.72
C ASN A 257 -17.74 2.84 9.87
N SER A 258 -18.89 3.10 9.25
CA SER A 258 -19.10 4.25 8.36
C SER A 258 -19.90 5.32 9.11
N TYR A 259 -19.36 6.54 9.13
CA TYR A 259 -19.97 7.68 9.80
C TYR A 259 -20.32 8.74 8.75
N PRO A 260 -21.61 9.13 8.64
CA PRO A 260 -22.01 10.27 7.82
C PRO A 260 -21.47 11.55 8.45
N ALA A 261 -20.39 12.05 7.89
CA ALA A 261 -19.68 13.23 8.36
C ALA A 261 -18.94 13.88 7.20
N ARG A 262 -18.69 15.20 7.30
CA ARG A 262 -17.87 15.90 6.31
C ARG A 262 -16.43 15.41 6.39
N GLY A 263 -15.99 14.75 5.35
CA GLY A 263 -14.62 14.29 5.22
C GLY A 263 -13.74 15.27 4.45
N VAL A 264 -12.64 14.78 3.93
CA VAL A 264 -11.66 15.56 3.18
C VAL A 264 -12.25 15.98 1.84
N LYS A 265 -12.11 17.25 1.48
CA LYS A 265 -12.50 17.77 0.15
C LYS A 265 -11.65 17.10 -0.92
N LYS A 266 -12.28 16.74 -2.05
CA LYS A 266 -11.58 16.17 -3.21
C LYS A 266 -10.40 17.07 -3.63
N GLY A 267 -9.23 16.47 -3.80
CA GLY A 267 -7.98 17.17 -4.11
C GLY A 267 -7.26 17.79 -2.90
N CYS A 268 -7.82 17.70 -1.69
CA CYS A 268 -7.22 18.27 -0.48
C CYS A 268 -6.64 17.22 0.49
N SER A 269 -6.30 16.03 0.02
CA SER A 269 -5.71 14.95 0.86
C SER A 269 -4.45 15.39 1.63
N ARG A 270 -3.67 16.28 1.05
CA ARG A 270 -2.45 16.85 1.69
C ARG A 270 -2.73 17.82 2.84
N SER A 271 -3.99 18.20 3.06
CA SER A 271 -4.40 19.00 4.22
C SER A 271 -4.52 18.19 5.51
N LEU A 272 -4.50 16.86 5.42
CA LEU A 272 -4.53 15.99 6.59
C LEU A 272 -3.30 16.22 7.47
N ALA A 273 -3.50 16.73 8.67
CA ALA A 273 -2.44 17.02 9.63
C ALA A 273 -2.90 16.71 11.06
N ILE A 274 -2.01 16.19 11.88
CA ILE A 274 -2.26 15.94 13.30
C ILE A 274 -1.62 17.09 14.10
N VAL A 275 -2.44 17.86 14.80
CA VAL A 275 -2.00 18.97 15.66
C VAL A 275 -2.55 18.75 17.06
N ASN A 276 -1.66 18.60 18.04
CA ASN A 276 -2.04 18.35 19.44
C ASN A 276 -3.08 17.21 19.61
N ALA A 277 -2.78 16.06 19.00
CA ALA A 277 -3.65 14.88 19.00
C ALA A 277 -5.05 15.10 18.35
N THR A 278 -5.25 16.16 17.61
CA THR A 278 -6.44 16.42 16.80
C THR A 278 -6.10 16.28 15.33
N LEU A 279 -6.88 15.48 14.61
CA LEU A 279 -6.77 15.38 13.16
C LEU A 279 -7.52 16.53 12.51
N MET A 280 -6.82 17.35 11.75
CA MET A 280 -7.33 18.48 11.01
C MET A 280 -7.24 18.25 9.50
N TYR A 281 -8.20 18.76 8.74
CA TYR A 281 -8.22 18.69 7.28
C TYR A 281 -9.15 19.72 6.68
N ALA A 282 -8.96 20.03 5.41
CA ALA A 282 -9.89 20.86 4.65
C ALA A 282 -11.11 20.03 4.24
N SER A 283 -12.31 20.43 4.68
CA SER A 283 -13.59 19.82 4.28
C SER A 283 -14.23 20.56 3.10
N CYS A 284 -15.28 19.98 2.52
CA CYS A 284 -16.01 20.61 1.42
C CYS A 284 -16.80 21.86 1.82
N ASP A 285 -17.03 22.09 3.12
CA ASP A 285 -17.82 23.23 3.62
C ASP A 285 -17.00 24.49 3.89
N GLY A 286 -15.69 24.48 3.67
CA GLY A 286 -14.89 25.68 3.88
C GLY A 286 -13.40 25.55 3.60
N THR A 287 -12.82 26.67 3.21
CA THR A 287 -11.38 26.84 3.15
C THR A 287 -10.85 27.22 4.52
N VAL A 288 -9.73 26.63 4.95
CA VAL A 288 -8.98 27.06 6.12
C VAL A 288 -8.33 28.40 5.82
N ASN A 289 -9.08 29.49 5.98
CA ASN A 289 -8.50 30.81 6.15
C ASN A 289 -9.17 31.45 7.36
N GLY A 290 -8.51 31.40 8.51
CA GLY A 290 -8.87 32.20 9.69
C GLY A 290 -10.20 31.84 10.34
N GLY A 291 -10.27 30.77 11.08
CA GLY A 291 -11.17 30.68 12.22
C GLY A 291 -12.63 30.38 11.97
N LYS A 292 -12.99 29.51 11.06
CA LYS A 292 -14.24 28.73 11.10
C LYS A 292 -14.16 27.64 10.02
N GLN A 293 -14.34 26.37 10.46
CA GLN A 293 -14.54 25.18 9.63
C GLN A 293 -13.26 24.44 9.16
N ALA A 294 -12.34 24.15 10.08
CA ALA A 294 -11.67 22.89 10.02
C ALA A 294 -12.56 21.87 10.75
N GLY A 295 -12.98 20.81 10.06
CA GLY A 295 -13.67 19.73 10.75
C GLY A 295 -12.72 19.07 11.73
N ALA A 296 -12.79 19.43 12.99
CA ALA A 296 -12.12 18.72 14.07
C ALA A 296 -12.95 17.46 14.36
N PHE A 297 -12.61 16.35 13.75
CA PHE A 297 -13.19 15.07 14.14
C PHE A 297 -12.17 14.30 14.98
N PHE A 298 -12.66 13.83 16.12
CA PHE A 298 -11.93 13.08 17.14
C PHE A 298 -11.04 13.90 18.09
N THR A 299 -11.66 14.83 18.83
CA THR A 299 -11.15 15.19 20.15
C THR A 299 -11.09 13.92 21.02
N ARG A 300 -10.02 13.80 21.80
CA ARG A 300 -9.89 12.82 22.87
C ARG A 300 -11.22 12.74 23.63
N GLN A 301 -11.95 11.63 23.54
CA GLN A 301 -13.00 11.38 24.52
C GLN A 301 -12.30 11.35 25.86
N ARG A 302 -12.55 12.36 26.69
CA ARG A 302 -12.34 12.23 28.12
C ARG A 302 -13.17 11.01 28.53
N THR A 303 -12.52 10.00 28.99
CA THR A 303 -13.13 9.00 29.85
C THR A 303 -13.58 9.74 31.08
N GLU A 304 -14.82 10.19 31.11
CA GLU A 304 -15.49 10.46 32.36
C GLU A 304 -15.74 9.09 32.99
N GLN A 305 -14.93 8.78 33.98
CA GLN A 305 -15.26 7.76 34.97
C GLN A 305 -16.48 8.27 35.73
N PHE A 306 -17.54 7.52 35.65
CA PHE A 306 -18.53 7.41 36.72
C PHE A 306 -18.35 6.06 37.40
#